data_e2c6b65a6bae2c9ba34de05bad4760ba
#
_entry.id   e2c6b65a6bae2c9ba34de05bad4760ba
#
_cell.length_a   1.000
_cell.length_b   1.000
_cell.length_c   1.000
_cell.angle_alpha   90.00
_cell.angle_beta   90.00
_cell.angle_gamma   90.00
#
_symmetry.space_group_name_H-M   'P 1'
#
loop_
_entity.id
_entity.type
_entity.pdbx_description
1 polymer ?
#
loop_
_entity_poly.entity_id
_entity_poly.type
_entity_poly.pdbx_seq_one_letter_code
_entity_poly.pdbx_strand_id
1 'polypeptide(L)'
;MAKERSDMIYLGQDVADVKYGKTRIRLFHGSKGPSYARSYKLQKYVEQIPAEEKPQMCLMGHFHSSFYMKYSDIHCFQVPSTIDQTPYARSLGLSNEKGAWLVDLTTDKQGDIITLQPEFLDFSGQKKLVRKK
;
A
#
# COMPACT_ATOMS: atom_id res chain seq x y z
N MET A 1 -5.96 -13.88 15.80
CA MET A 1 -6.48 -14.42 14.52
C MET A 1 -5.47 -15.29 13.76
N ALA A 2 -4.30 -14.78 13.40
CA ALA A 2 -3.32 -15.60 12.66
C ALA A 2 -2.85 -16.86 13.39
N LYS A 3 -2.86 -16.89 14.71
CA LYS A 3 -2.50 -18.07 15.51
C LYS A 3 -3.51 -19.23 15.42
N GLU A 4 -4.72 -18.91 14.98
CA GLU A 4 -5.83 -19.88 14.93
C GLU A 4 -6.11 -20.38 13.50
N ARG A 5 -5.44 -19.80 12.51
CA ARG A 5 -5.66 -20.12 11.08
C ARG A 5 -4.35 -20.53 10.42
N SER A 6 -4.34 -21.74 9.85
CA SER A 6 -3.16 -22.26 9.14
C SER A 6 -2.90 -21.57 7.80
N ASP A 7 -3.90 -20.87 7.27
CA ASP A 7 -3.80 -20.12 6.01
C ASP A 7 -3.32 -18.65 6.20
N MET A 8 -3.01 -18.25 7.44
CA MET A 8 -2.54 -16.92 7.77
C MET A 8 -1.17 -16.96 8.43
N ILE A 9 -0.27 -16.10 7.95
CA ILE A 9 1.08 -15.96 8.49
C ILE A 9 1.22 -14.55 9.08
N TYR A 10 1.55 -14.47 10.37
CA TYR A 10 1.84 -13.20 11.02
C TYR A 10 3.30 -12.80 10.74
N LEU A 11 3.50 -11.67 10.06
CA LEU A 11 4.81 -11.21 9.61
C LEU A 11 5.44 -10.14 10.52
N GLY A 12 4.72 -9.66 11.51
CA GLY A 12 5.18 -8.60 12.40
C GLY A 12 4.20 -7.44 12.48
N GLN A 13 4.57 -6.41 13.23
CA GLN A 13 3.66 -5.31 13.57
C GLN A 13 3.86 -4.06 12.72
N ASP A 14 5.09 -3.61 12.52
CA ASP A 14 5.35 -2.30 11.90
C ASP A 14 5.87 -2.39 10.48
N VAL A 15 6.77 -3.32 10.21
CA VAL A 15 7.40 -3.54 8.91
C VAL A 15 7.49 -5.03 8.64
N ALA A 16 7.19 -5.43 7.43
CA ALA A 16 7.34 -6.81 6.99
C ALA A 16 7.82 -6.88 5.54
N ASP A 17 8.70 -7.82 5.26
CA ASP A 17 9.12 -8.12 3.89
C ASP A 17 8.53 -9.46 3.45
N VAL A 18 7.84 -9.43 2.30
CA VAL A 18 7.38 -10.62 1.61
C VAL A 18 8.28 -10.85 0.40
N LYS A 19 8.74 -12.07 0.21
CA LYS A 19 9.58 -12.43 -0.93
C LYS A 19 8.83 -13.37 -1.87
N TYR A 20 8.89 -13.04 -3.15
CA TYR A 20 8.46 -13.90 -4.23
C TYR A 20 9.67 -14.15 -5.12
N GLY A 21 10.28 -15.34 -5.04
CA GLY A 21 11.58 -15.56 -5.62
C GLY A 21 12.62 -14.59 -5.07
N LYS A 22 13.24 -13.80 -5.94
CA LYS A 22 14.18 -12.74 -5.56
C LYS A 22 13.53 -11.37 -5.40
N THR A 23 12.25 -11.25 -5.72
CA THR A 23 11.51 -9.99 -5.59
C THR A 23 11.09 -9.78 -4.14
N ARG A 24 11.44 -8.63 -3.59
CA ARG A 24 11.09 -8.22 -2.23
C ARG A 24 10.01 -7.17 -2.28
N ILE A 25 8.94 -7.41 -1.53
CA ILE A 25 7.83 -6.47 -1.33
C ILE A 25 7.81 -6.09 0.14
N ARG A 26 7.98 -4.81 0.43
CA ARG A 26 7.96 -4.30 1.80
C ARG A 26 6.62 -3.69 2.13
N LEU A 27 6.03 -4.16 3.24
CA LEU A 27 4.83 -3.59 3.81
C LEU A 27 5.22 -2.81 5.06
N PHE A 28 4.67 -1.60 5.21
CA PHE A 28 4.90 -0.83 6.42
C PHE A 28 3.70 0.07 6.73
N HIS A 29 3.56 0.39 8.01
CA HIS A 29 2.53 1.28 8.50
C HIS A 29 3.07 2.70 8.48
N GLY A 30 2.51 3.57 7.64
CA GLY A 30 2.83 4.98 7.66
C GLY A 30 2.35 5.61 8.96
N SER A 31 3.25 6.23 9.71
CA SER A 31 2.89 6.90 10.95
C SER A 31 3.63 8.24 11.05
N LYS A 32 3.04 9.18 11.77
CA LYS A 32 3.59 10.52 12.06
C LYS A 32 3.63 11.49 10.87
N GLY A 33 3.30 12.72 11.16
CA GLY A 33 3.35 13.87 10.26
C GLY A 33 2.05 14.13 9.51
N PRO A 34 1.97 15.23 8.79
CA PRO A 34 0.73 15.68 8.16
C PRO A 34 0.29 14.77 7.01
N SER A 35 -1.01 14.53 6.92
CA SER A 35 -1.60 13.65 5.92
C SER A 35 -1.46 14.15 4.47
N TYR A 36 -1.24 15.44 4.29
CA TYR A 36 -1.08 16.03 2.96
C TYR A 36 0.30 15.80 2.32
N ALA A 37 1.31 15.47 3.10
CA ALA A 37 2.69 15.27 2.62
C ALA A 37 3.02 13.80 2.34
N ARG A 38 2.08 13.07 1.72
CA ARG A 38 2.15 11.62 1.56
C ARG A 38 3.31 11.14 0.70
N SER A 39 3.48 11.74 -0.46
CA SER A 39 4.58 11.38 -1.37
C SER A 39 5.94 11.66 -0.73
N TYR A 40 6.08 12.76 -0.03
CA TYR A 40 7.30 13.13 0.68
C TYR A 40 7.68 12.10 1.74
N LYS A 41 6.71 11.65 2.54
CA LYS A 41 6.95 10.62 3.56
C LYS A 41 7.44 9.32 2.95
N LEU A 42 6.82 8.91 1.86
CA LEU A 42 7.19 7.67 1.18
C LEU A 42 8.60 7.79 0.59
N GLN A 43 8.95 8.93 -0.02
CA GLN A 43 10.29 9.21 -0.51
C GLN A 43 11.32 9.13 0.62
N LYS A 44 11.06 9.79 1.73
CA LYS A 44 11.96 9.78 2.89
C LYS A 44 12.13 8.40 3.48
N TYR A 45 11.07 7.62 3.53
CA TYR A 45 11.15 6.23 3.97
C TYR A 45 12.07 5.40 3.05
N VAL A 46 11.86 5.50 1.74
CA VAL A 46 12.65 4.77 0.75
C VAL A 46 14.13 5.17 0.82
N GLU A 47 14.44 6.45 1.01
CA GLU A 47 15.82 6.93 1.14
C GLU A 47 16.56 6.34 2.34
N GLN A 48 15.84 6.05 3.42
CA GLN A 48 16.40 5.48 4.66
C GLN A 48 16.65 3.98 4.59
N ILE A 49 16.09 3.27 3.61
CA ILE A 49 16.29 1.83 3.49
C ILE A 49 17.73 1.56 3.03
N PRO A 50 18.50 0.73 3.75
CA PRO A 50 19.85 0.35 3.31
C PRO A 50 19.82 -0.26 1.90
N ALA A 51 20.87 -0.01 1.13
CA ALA A 51 20.92 -0.43 -0.27
C ALA A 51 20.70 -1.94 -0.46
N GLU A 52 21.28 -2.75 0.44
CA GLU A 52 21.15 -4.21 0.42
C GLU A 52 19.75 -4.72 0.81
N GLU A 53 18.94 -3.85 1.42
CA GLU A 53 17.58 -4.20 1.84
C GLU A 53 16.49 -3.59 0.95
N LYS A 54 16.86 -2.79 -0.06
CA LYS A 54 15.89 -2.11 -0.90
C LYS A 54 14.97 -3.11 -1.60
N PRO A 55 13.65 -2.95 -1.45
CA PRO A 55 12.67 -3.80 -2.12
C PRO A 55 12.43 -3.33 -3.55
N GLN A 56 11.79 -4.17 -4.34
CA GLN A 56 11.28 -3.76 -5.66
C GLN A 56 9.94 -3.04 -5.55
N MET A 57 9.22 -3.28 -4.45
CA MET A 57 7.91 -2.66 -4.20
C MET A 57 7.73 -2.33 -2.72
N CYS A 58 7.11 -1.18 -2.44
CA CYS A 58 6.69 -0.76 -1.11
C CYS A 58 5.18 -0.55 -1.06
N LEU A 59 4.55 -1.05 0.00
CA LEU A 59 3.14 -0.83 0.29
C LEU A 59 3.02 -0.12 1.64
N MET A 60 2.46 1.09 1.63
CA MET A 60 2.28 1.91 2.84
C MET A 60 0.80 2.01 3.20
N GLY A 61 0.46 1.65 4.43
CA GLY A 61 -0.86 1.82 5.00
C GLY A 61 -1.01 3.10 5.82
N HIS A 62 -2.04 3.17 6.65
CA HIS A 62 -2.37 4.19 7.64
C HIS A 62 -3.23 5.36 7.14
N PHE A 63 -2.93 5.96 6.00
CA PHE A 63 -3.55 7.25 5.62
C PHE A 63 -4.91 7.13 4.95
N HIS A 64 -5.41 5.91 4.72
CA HIS A 64 -6.73 5.63 4.14
C HIS A 64 -6.98 6.36 2.82
N SER A 65 -5.94 6.48 2.02
CA SER A 65 -6.02 7.08 0.69
C SER A 65 -5.04 6.36 -0.24
N SER A 66 -5.26 6.48 -1.52
CA SER A 66 -4.49 5.75 -2.51
C SER A 66 -3.66 6.67 -3.38
N PHE A 67 -2.45 6.27 -3.66
CA PHE A 67 -1.67 6.78 -4.77
C PHE A 67 -0.58 5.77 -5.15
N TYR A 68 -0.02 5.97 -6.33
CA TYR A 68 1.13 5.23 -6.82
C TYR A 68 2.20 6.20 -7.28
N MET A 69 3.45 5.86 -7.01
CA MET A 69 4.61 6.55 -7.56
C MET A 69 5.77 5.57 -7.73
N LYS A 70 6.62 5.83 -8.72
CA LYS A 70 7.91 5.16 -8.82
C LYS A 70 8.99 6.11 -8.32
N TYR A 71 9.76 5.66 -7.35
CA TYR A 71 10.82 6.46 -6.74
C TYR A 71 12.05 5.61 -6.47
N SER A 72 13.21 6.06 -6.96
CA SER A 72 14.49 5.32 -6.81
C SER A 72 14.38 3.87 -7.27
N ASP A 73 13.74 3.65 -8.42
CA ASP A 73 13.45 2.35 -9.02
C ASP A 73 12.56 1.42 -8.18
N ILE A 74 11.90 1.95 -7.17
CA ILE A 74 10.97 1.20 -6.33
C ILE A 74 9.53 1.62 -6.68
N HIS A 75 8.68 0.62 -6.92
CA HIS A 75 7.25 0.86 -7.09
C HIS A 75 6.58 1.04 -5.73
N CYS A 76 6.02 2.21 -5.50
CA CYS A 76 5.49 2.59 -4.20
C CYS A 76 3.98 2.81 -4.28
N PHE A 77 3.24 2.12 -3.43
CA PHE A 77 1.79 2.26 -3.31
C PHE A 77 1.41 2.74 -1.92
N GLN A 78 0.53 3.72 -1.86
CA GLN A 78 -0.25 3.97 -0.66
C GLN A 78 -1.56 3.20 -0.79
N VAL A 79 -1.87 2.40 0.23
CA VAL A 79 -3.01 1.48 0.21
C VAL A 79 -4.20 2.14 0.92
N PRO A 80 -5.38 2.16 0.29
CA PRO A 80 -6.57 2.72 0.90
C PRO A 80 -7.12 1.83 2.01
N SER A 81 -8.21 2.26 2.63
CA SER A 81 -8.94 1.46 3.62
C SER A 81 -10.01 0.60 2.96
N THR A 82 -10.33 -0.53 3.56
CA THR A 82 -11.47 -1.36 3.16
C THR A 82 -12.72 -1.08 3.97
N ILE A 83 -12.63 -0.20 4.97
CA ILE A 83 -13.75 0.18 5.84
C ILE A 83 -14.23 1.59 5.55
N ASP A 84 -15.45 1.89 5.96
CA ASP A 84 -15.99 3.23 5.88
C ASP A 84 -15.28 4.19 6.84
N GLN A 85 -15.37 5.49 6.52
CA GLN A 85 -14.80 6.53 7.36
C GLN A 85 -15.41 6.51 8.76
N THR A 86 -14.54 6.43 9.76
CA THR A 86 -14.99 6.49 11.16
C THR A 86 -15.47 7.91 11.53
N PRO A 87 -16.37 8.06 12.53
CA PRO A 87 -16.77 9.38 13.04
C PRO A 87 -15.58 10.23 13.49
N TYR A 88 -14.56 9.60 14.07
CA TYR A 88 -13.33 10.28 14.50
C TYR A 88 -12.55 10.85 13.30
N ALA A 89 -12.32 10.05 12.28
CA ALA A 89 -11.64 10.51 11.07
C ALA A 89 -12.42 11.64 10.37
N ARG A 90 -13.75 11.55 10.37
CA ARG A 90 -14.61 12.58 9.81
C ARG A 90 -14.51 13.89 10.60
N SER A 91 -14.46 13.81 11.92
CA SER A 91 -14.32 15.00 12.79
C SER A 91 -13.01 15.73 12.57
N LEU A 92 -11.96 15.01 12.14
CA LEU A 92 -10.65 15.58 11.81
C LEU A 92 -10.55 16.07 10.36
N GLY A 93 -11.61 15.94 9.56
CA GLY A 93 -11.60 16.31 8.16
C GLY A 93 -10.69 15.45 7.28
N LEU A 94 -10.38 14.22 7.72
CA LEU A 94 -9.51 13.33 6.98
C LEU A 94 -10.25 12.69 5.81
N SER A 95 -9.60 12.61 4.67
CA SER A 95 -10.12 11.86 3.52
C SER A 95 -10.07 10.36 3.80
N ASN A 96 -11.04 9.63 3.28
CA ASN A 96 -11.08 8.18 3.37
C ASN A 96 -11.47 7.60 2.02
N GLU A 97 -10.52 6.96 1.37
CA GLU A 97 -10.77 6.20 0.15
C GLU A 97 -11.01 4.74 0.52
N LYS A 98 -12.14 4.21 0.09
CA LYS A 98 -12.53 2.82 0.34
C LYS A 98 -12.26 2.01 -0.92
N GLY A 99 -11.30 1.13 -0.85
CA GLY A 99 -10.91 0.35 -2.02
C GLY A 99 -9.72 -0.56 -1.78
N ALA A 100 -9.16 -1.04 -2.87
CA ALA A 100 -7.97 -1.88 -2.85
C ALA A 100 -7.18 -1.72 -4.14
N TRP A 101 -5.91 -2.09 -4.10
CA TRP A 101 -5.08 -2.26 -5.29
C TRP A 101 -5.04 -3.72 -5.70
N LEU A 102 -5.29 -3.99 -6.97
CA LEU A 102 -4.97 -5.26 -7.62
C LEU A 102 -3.78 -5.00 -8.53
N VAL A 103 -2.70 -5.73 -8.32
CA VAL A 103 -1.44 -5.48 -9.03
C VAL A 103 -0.96 -6.76 -9.70
N ASP A 104 -0.93 -6.75 -11.03
CA ASP A 104 -0.26 -7.78 -11.82
C ASP A 104 1.16 -7.32 -12.13
N LEU A 105 2.13 -8.19 -11.89
CA LEU A 105 3.52 -7.88 -12.19
C LEU A 105 4.25 -9.09 -12.77
N THR A 106 5.26 -8.81 -13.58
CA THR A 106 6.21 -9.82 -14.03
C THR A 106 7.61 -9.42 -13.59
N THR A 107 8.42 -10.40 -13.26
CA THR A 107 9.77 -10.19 -12.77
C THR A 107 10.78 -10.95 -13.63
N ASP A 108 12.02 -10.47 -13.64
CA ASP A 108 13.13 -11.17 -14.26
C ASP A 108 13.80 -12.15 -13.28
N LYS A 109 14.89 -12.79 -13.72
CA LYS A 109 15.63 -13.76 -12.90
C LYS A 109 16.34 -13.13 -11.71
N GLN A 110 16.60 -11.82 -11.75
CA GLN A 110 17.21 -11.06 -10.67
C GLN A 110 16.19 -10.58 -9.63
N GLY A 111 14.89 -10.67 -9.95
CA GLY A 111 13.80 -10.21 -9.08
C GLY A 111 13.32 -8.80 -9.40
N ASP A 112 13.89 -8.17 -10.43
CA ASP A 112 13.45 -6.83 -10.84
C ASP A 112 12.09 -6.91 -11.54
N ILE A 113 11.24 -5.92 -11.28
CA ILE A 113 9.90 -5.84 -11.87
C ILE A 113 10.03 -5.31 -13.30
N ILE A 114 9.68 -6.15 -14.27
CA ILE A 114 9.72 -5.81 -15.70
C ILE A 114 8.45 -5.10 -16.13
N THR A 115 7.29 -5.63 -15.73
CA THR A 115 5.98 -5.03 -16.01
C THR A 115 5.17 -4.92 -14.73
N LEU A 116 4.41 -3.84 -14.63
CA LEU A 116 3.53 -3.57 -13.51
C LEU A 116 2.21 -3.05 -14.04
N GLN A 117 1.11 -3.68 -13.64
CA GLN A 117 -0.22 -3.30 -14.07
C GLN A 117 -1.13 -3.14 -12.85
N PRO A 118 -1.19 -1.93 -12.27
CA PRO A 118 -2.05 -1.68 -11.12
C PRO A 118 -3.47 -1.36 -11.56
N GLU A 119 -4.42 -1.92 -10.84
CA GLU A 119 -5.85 -1.63 -11.00
C GLU A 119 -6.40 -1.21 -9.64
N PHE A 120 -7.05 -0.05 -9.59
CA PHE A 120 -7.71 0.41 -8.38
C PHE A 120 -9.16 -0.06 -8.34
N LEU A 121 -9.51 -0.82 -7.31
CA LEU A 121 -10.86 -1.29 -7.07
C LEU A 121 -11.55 -0.31 -6.12
N ASP A 122 -12.52 0.45 -6.63
CA ASP A 122 -13.27 1.44 -5.87
C ASP A 122 -14.51 0.78 -5.25
N PHE A 123 -14.48 0.52 -3.95
CA PHE A 123 -15.59 -0.10 -3.24
C PHE A 123 -16.73 0.86 -2.92
N SER A 124 -16.56 2.16 -3.19
CA SER A 124 -17.64 3.14 -3.11
C SER A 124 -18.52 3.17 -4.37
N GLY A 125 -18.13 2.45 -5.40
CA GLY A 125 -18.76 2.50 -6.74
C GLY A 125 -20.21 2.06 -6.79
N GLN A 126 -20.65 1.20 -5.89
CA GLN A 126 -22.04 0.76 -5.82
C GLN A 126 -23.02 1.93 -5.65
N LYS A 127 -22.66 2.94 -4.89
CA LYS A 127 -23.47 4.18 -4.74
C LYS A 127 -23.55 4.98 -6.04
N LYS A 128 -22.47 4.96 -6.83
CA LYS A 128 -22.43 5.64 -8.13
C LYS A 128 -23.33 4.94 -9.15
N LEU A 129 -23.35 3.62 -9.15
CA LEU A 129 -24.21 2.83 -10.05
C LEU A 129 -25.71 3.06 -9.77
N VAL A 130 -26.07 3.12 -8.49
CA VAL A 130 -27.47 3.41 -8.09
C VAL A 130 -27.90 4.80 -8.53
N ARG A 131 -27.01 5.79 -8.48
CA ARG A 131 -27.30 7.18 -8.88
C ARG A 131 -27.48 7.37 -10.40
N LYS A 132 -26.97 6.47 -11.21
CA LYS A 132 -27.09 6.54 -12.69
C LYS A 132 -28.42 6.02 -13.21
N LYS A 133 -29.23 5.44 -12.37
CA LYS A 133 -30.59 5.03 -12.70
C LYS A 133 -31.56 6.18 -12.54
#